data_4219841c0ca51fc6eeaa66a3f7394514
#
_entry.id   4219841c0ca51fc6eeaa66a3f7394514
#
_cell.length_a   1.000
_cell.length_b   1.000
_cell.length_c   1.000
_cell.angle_alpha   90.00
_cell.angle_beta   90.00
_cell.angle_gamma   90.00
#
_symmetry.space_group_name_H-M   'P 1'
#
loop_
_entity.id
_entity.type
_entity.pdbx_description
1 polymer ?
#
loop_
_entity_poly.entity_id
_entity_poly.type
_entity_poly.pdbx_seq_one_letter_code
_entity_poly.pdbx_strand_id
1 'polypeptide(L)'
;MGEPVVLRTTRLTLSRPVDSDVDAIFDECQDPVIQSFTTVPSPYAREDAEKFVALASHWWDEGSELVWAIRDAAGLAGMVGLHRIKDGAAELGYWLAPGARGRGYAAEATTAVVDFAFGPLRLERLEWHAVVGNTASARVAQNLGFQLEGIRRRGLAGHGPRVDGWIAGLLATDPRTPQPWPV
;
A
#
# COMPACT_ATOMS: atom_id res chain seq x y z
N MET A 1 22.67 -0.58 6.69
CA MET A 1 21.63 0.17 6.01
C MET A 1 21.25 1.39 6.84
N GLY A 2 20.75 2.47 6.19
CA GLY A 2 20.41 3.72 6.89
C GLY A 2 19.17 3.61 7.77
N GLU A 3 18.96 4.62 8.62
CA GLU A 3 17.74 4.72 9.42
C GLU A 3 16.48 4.69 8.55
N PRO A 4 15.36 4.09 9.04
CA PRO A 4 14.09 4.07 8.31
C PRO A 4 13.64 5.47 7.91
N VAL A 5 13.33 5.66 6.64
CA VAL A 5 12.96 6.96 6.09
C VAL A 5 11.57 7.36 6.56
N VAL A 6 11.44 8.54 7.12
CA VAL A 6 10.15 9.16 7.45
C VAL A 6 9.75 10.10 6.32
N LEU A 7 8.58 9.88 5.74
CA LEU A 7 7.99 10.79 4.76
C LEU A 7 6.94 11.68 5.44
N ARG A 8 6.95 12.95 5.09
CA ARG A 8 6.00 13.93 5.64
C ARG A 8 5.25 14.61 4.51
N THR A 9 3.96 14.73 4.69
CA THR A 9 3.06 15.46 3.79
C THR A 9 2.41 16.62 4.53
N THR A 10 1.42 17.25 3.94
CA THR A 10 0.69 18.34 4.59
C THR A 10 -0.06 17.88 5.84
N ARG A 11 -0.63 16.68 5.82
CA ARG A 11 -1.51 16.18 6.90
C ARG A 11 -1.02 14.89 7.53
N LEU A 12 -0.04 14.20 6.91
CA LEU A 12 0.34 12.86 7.29
C LEU A 12 1.84 12.76 7.62
N THR A 13 2.15 11.86 8.53
CA THR A 13 3.50 11.35 8.76
C THR A 13 3.50 9.86 8.43
N LEU A 14 4.40 9.45 7.56
CA LEU A 14 4.60 8.06 7.18
C LEU A 14 5.91 7.60 7.82
N SER A 15 5.84 6.65 8.74
CA SER A 15 7.01 6.11 9.43
C SER A 15 6.89 4.59 9.56
N ARG A 16 8.02 3.91 9.67
CA ARG A 16 8.02 2.45 9.88
C ARG A 16 7.07 2.07 11.03
N PRO A 17 6.26 1.00 10.91
CA PRO A 17 5.48 0.47 12.02
C PRO A 17 6.37 0.08 13.19
N VAL A 18 5.88 0.31 14.41
CA VAL A 18 6.58 0.01 15.67
C VAL A 18 5.66 -0.73 16.63
N ASP A 19 6.21 -1.33 17.69
CA ASP A 19 5.44 -2.17 18.62
C ASP A 19 4.22 -1.47 19.22
N SER A 20 4.28 -0.15 19.43
CA SER A 20 3.14 0.63 19.90
C SER A 20 1.97 0.73 18.92
N ASP A 21 2.15 0.30 17.66
CA ASP A 21 1.09 0.27 16.64
C ASP A 21 0.29 -1.04 16.64
N VAL A 22 0.77 -2.07 17.32
CA VAL A 22 0.18 -3.42 17.30
C VAL A 22 -1.30 -3.40 17.62
N ASP A 23 -1.71 -2.70 18.67
CA ASP A 23 -3.12 -2.63 19.08
C ASP A 23 -3.98 -1.96 18.01
N ALA A 24 -3.52 -0.82 17.46
CA ALA A 24 -4.25 -0.11 16.42
C ALA A 24 -4.31 -0.92 15.11
N ILE A 25 -3.22 -1.58 14.72
CA ILE A 25 -3.21 -2.46 13.54
C ILE A 25 -4.19 -3.62 13.73
N PHE A 26 -4.18 -4.26 14.91
CA PHE A 26 -5.10 -5.34 15.22
C PHE A 26 -6.55 -4.88 15.12
N ASP A 27 -6.91 -3.75 15.74
CA ASP A 27 -8.27 -3.23 15.74
C ASP A 27 -8.74 -2.87 14.32
N GLU A 28 -7.93 -2.18 13.54
CA GLU A 28 -8.28 -1.73 12.19
C GLU A 28 -8.36 -2.90 11.19
N CYS A 29 -7.53 -3.93 11.34
CA CYS A 29 -7.57 -5.12 10.48
C CYS A 29 -8.75 -6.07 10.77
N GLN A 30 -9.61 -5.78 11.76
CA GLN A 30 -10.91 -6.43 11.91
C GLN A 30 -11.91 -5.97 10.84
N ASP A 31 -11.64 -4.85 10.16
CA ASP A 31 -12.54 -4.30 9.14
C ASP A 31 -12.70 -5.29 7.96
N PRO A 32 -13.96 -5.69 7.62
CA PRO A 32 -14.19 -6.67 6.57
C PRO A 32 -13.77 -6.17 5.18
N VAL A 33 -13.70 -4.86 4.96
CA VAL A 33 -13.25 -4.27 3.68
C VAL A 33 -11.74 -4.45 3.55
N ILE A 34 -10.97 -4.22 4.62
CA ILE A 34 -9.52 -4.49 4.62
C ILE A 34 -9.29 -5.98 4.34
N GLN A 35 -9.97 -6.86 5.05
CA GLN A 35 -9.83 -8.31 4.85
C GLN A 35 -10.23 -8.75 3.43
N SER A 36 -11.25 -8.14 2.83
CA SER A 36 -11.73 -8.52 1.49
C SER A 36 -10.80 -8.11 0.36
N PHE A 37 -10.08 -6.99 0.51
CA PHE A 37 -9.30 -6.38 -0.57
C PHE A 37 -7.80 -6.42 -0.36
N THR A 38 -7.33 -6.99 0.75
CA THR A 38 -5.90 -7.15 1.05
C THR A 38 -5.55 -8.60 1.32
N THR A 39 -4.28 -8.86 1.62
CA THR A 39 -3.78 -10.19 1.97
C THR A 39 -3.64 -10.39 3.49
N VAL A 40 -4.19 -9.49 4.30
CA VAL A 40 -4.18 -9.68 5.76
C VAL A 40 -4.94 -10.95 6.13
N PRO A 41 -4.50 -11.72 7.14
CA PRO A 41 -5.21 -12.92 7.57
C PRO A 41 -6.69 -12.67 7.91
N SER A 42 -7.54 -13.69 7.76
CA SER A 42 -8.94 -13.66 8.18
C SER A 42 -9.33 -15.02 8.75
N PRO A 43 -9.71 -15.11 10.05
CA PRO A 43 -9.76 -14.00 11.02
C PRO A 43 -8.38 -13.41 11.30
N TYR A 44 -8.34 -12.10 11.62
CA TYR A 44 -7.10 -11.42 11.98
C TYR A 44 -6.88 -11.52 13.49
N ALA A 45 -5.77 -12.09 13.91
CA ALA A 45 -5.38 -12.23 15.30
C ALA A 45 -4.35 -11.17 15.72
N ARG A 46 -4.25 -10.91 17.03
CA ARG A 46 -3.25 -9.97 17.57
C ARG A 46 -1.82 -10.37 17.20
N GLU A 47 -1.55 -11.66 17.25
CA GLU A 47 -0.25 -12.24 16.87
C GLU A 47 0.11 -11.96 15.39
N ASP A 48 -0.88 -11.75 14.53
CA ASP A 48 -0.63 -11.36 13.14
C ASP A 48 -0.12 -9.92 13.05
N ALA A 49 -0.66 -9.01 13.87
CA ALA A 49 -0.17 -7.64 13.98
C ALA A 49 1.25 -7.59 14.56
N GLU A 50 1.53 -8.37 15.61
CA GLU A 50 2.87 -8.48 16.20
C GLU A 50 3.90 -9.01 15.19
N LYS A 51 3.56 -10.08 14.47
CA LYS A 51 4.40 -10.63 13.39
C LYS A 51 4.61 -9.62 12.26
N PHE A 52 3.56 -8.90 11.87
CA PHE A 52 3.66 -7.90 10.81
C PHE A 52 4.64 -6.78 11.18
N VAL A 53 4.57 -6.24 12.40
CA VAL A 53 5.48 -5.19 12.87
C VAL A 53 6.93 -5.70 12.91
N ALA A 54 7.15 -6.91 13.41
CA ALA A 54 8.48 -7.53 13.43
C ALA A 54 9.03 -7.77 12.01
N LEU A 55 8.20 -8.28 11.10
CA LEU A 55 8.56 -8.49 9.71
C LEU A 55 8.83 -7.16 8.98
N ALA A 56 8.03 -6.13 9.22
CA ALA A 56 8.26 -4.81 8.63
C ALA A 56 9.64 -4.26 9.00
N SER A 57 10.09 -4.46 10.24
CA SER A 57 11.45 -4.08 10.66
C SER A 57 12.52 -4.84 9.86
N HIS A 58 12.35 -6.15 9.73
CA HIS A 58 13.29 -7.01 9.00
C HIS A 58 13.34 -6.66 7.50
N TRP A 59 12.20 -6.45 6.87
CA TRP A 59 12.13 -6.04 5.45
C TRP A 59 12.83 -4.71 5.19
N TRP A 60 12.68 -3.74 6.11
CA TRP A 60 13.39 -2.48 6.04
C TRP A 60 14.91 -2.67 6.09
N ASP A 61 15.37 -3.56 6.96
CA ASP A 61 16.81 -3.85 7.13
C ASP A 61 17.40 -4.55 5.90
N GLU A 62 16.63 -5.41 5.24
CA GLU A 62 17.02 -6.08 3.99
C GLU A 62 16.81 -5.21 2.74
N GLY A 63 15.93 -4.21 2.80
CA GLY A 63 15.50 -3.43 1.64
C GLY A 63 14.62 -4.21 0.65
N SER A 64 14.03 -5.33 1.10
CA SER A 64 13.16 -6.18 0.28
C SER A 64 11.74 -5.62 0.16
N GLU A 65 11.26 -4.97 1.22
CA GLU A 65 10.01 -4.24 1.27
C GLU A 65 10.16 -3.00 2.16
N LEU A 66 9.42 -1.95 1.87
CA LEU A 66 9.38 -0.73 2.69
C LEU A 66 7.93 -0.42 3.02
N VAL A 67 7.55 -0.59 4.28
CA VAL A 67 6.17 -0.36 4.74
C VAL A 67 6.15 0.78 5.74
N TRP A 68 5.23 1.71 5.54
CA TRP A 68 4.99 2.85 6.42
C TRP A 68 3.59 2.78 7.03
N ALA A 69 3.50 3.01 8.32
CA ALA A 69 2.27 3.39 8.98
C ALA A 69 1.92 4.83 8.60
N ILE A 70 0.73 5.02 8.08
CA ILE A 70 0.16 6.35 7.79
C ILE A 70 -0.44 6.89 9.08
N ARG A 71 0.01 8.07 9.52
CA ARG A 71 -0.47 8.71 10.74
C ARG A 71 -0.97 10.10 10.46
N ASP A 72 -2.13 10.42 11.00
CA ASP A 72 -2.64 11.79 11.11
C ASP A 72 -2.57 12.29 12.56
N ALA A 73 -3.19 13.42 12.87
CA ALA A 73 -3.24 13.98 14.22
C ALA A 73 -3.98 13.10 15.24
N ALA A 74 -4.83 12.17 14.78
CA ALA A 74 -5.59 11.26 15.64
C ALA A 74 -4.87 9.92 15.90
N GLY A 75 -3.85 9.57 15.10
CA GLY A 75 -3.09 8.33 15.24
C GLY A 75 -2.94 7.56 13.95
N LEU A 76 -3.03 6.23 14.02
CA LEU A 76 -2.91 5.34 12.87
C LEU A 76 -4.11 5.50 11.93
N ALA A 77 -3.83 5.89 10.68
CA ALA A 77 -4.82 6.05 9.62
C ALA A 77 -4.78 4.92 8.57
N GLY A 78 -3.72 4.11 8.56
CA GLY A 78 -3.56 3.00 7.62
C GLY A 78 -2.11 2.60 7.41
N MET A 79 -1.87 1.86 6.32
CA MET A 79 -0.55 1.44 5.89
C MET A 79 -0.37 1.72 4.40
N VAL A 80 0.87 1.99 4.00
CA VAL A 80 1.29 2.07 2.60
C VAL A 80 2.66 1.43 2.47
N GLY A 81 2.93 0.75 1.36
CA GLY A 81 4.22 0.08 1.19
C GLY A 81 4.64 -0.11 -0.25
N LEU A 82 5.94 -0.31 -0.40
CA LEU A 82 6.59 -0.83 -1.59
C LEU A 82 6.98 -2.27 -1.30
N HIS A 83 6.35 -3.20 -2.01
CA HIS A 83 6.54 -4.63 -1.82
C HIS A 83 7.37 -5.23 -2.95
N ARG A 84 8.07 -6.33 -2.67
CA ARG A 84 8.84 -7.07 -3.68
C ARG A 84 9.82 -6.17 -4.46
N ILE A 85 10.55 -5.33 -3.75
CA ILE A 85 11.54 -4.43 -4.35
C ILE A 85 12.65 -5.27 -4.96
N LYS A 86 12.71 -5.29 -6.29
CA LYS A 86 13.68 -6.07 -7.03
C LYS A 86 13.84 -5.55 -8.46
N ASP A 87 15.06 -5.61 -8.99
CA ASP A 87 15.37 -5.32 -10.39
C ASP A 87 14.79 -3.98 -10.90
N GLY A 88 14.84 -2.94 -10.05
CA GLY A 88 14.34 -1.61 -10.39
C GLY A 88 12.81 -1.45 -10.34
N ALA A 89 12.09 -2.43 -9.82
CA ALA A 89 10.63 -2.40 -9.70
C ALA A 89 10.14 -2.69 -8.28
N ALA A 90 8.90 -2.28 -7.97
CA ALA A 90 8.20 -2.63 -6.74
C ALA A 90 6.69 -2.63 -6.96
N GLU A 91 5.94 -3.28 -6.06
CA GLU A 91 4.48 -3.18 -6.02
C GLU A 91 4.04 -2.18 -4.96
N LEU A 92 3.20 -1.23 -5.33
CA LEU A 92 2.57 -0.28 -4.42
C LEU A 92 1.31 -0.91 -3.81
N GLY A 93 1.28 -1.05 -2.50
CA GLY A 93 0.14 -1.53 -1.74
C GLY A 93 -0.25 -0.59 -0.61
N TYR A 94 -1.54 -0.54 -0.24
CA TYR A 94 -2.03 0.28 0.87
C TYR A 94 -3.41 -0.15 1.35
N TRP A 95 -3.71 0.21 2.59
CA TRP A 95 -5.07 0.19 3.14
C TRP A 95 -5.26 1.36 4.10
N LEU A 96 -6.51 1.77 4.29
CA LEU A 96 -6.89 2.80 5.25
C LEU A 96 -7.89 2.24 6.28
N ALA A 97 -7.71 2.68 7.52
CA ALA A 97 -8.66 2.54 8.58
C ALA A 97 -10.04 3.12 8.17
N PRO A 98 -11.18 2.51 8.57
CA PRO A 98 -12.51 3.02 8.22
C PRO A 98 -12.69 4.50 8.48
N GLY A 99 -12.24 5.01 9.62
CA GLY A 99 -12.34 6.42 10.02
C GLY A 99 -11.46 7.38 9.20
N ALA A 100 -10.49 6.86 8.45
CA ALA A 100 -9.58 7.65 7.61
C ALA A 100 -10.00 7.72 6.14
N ARG A 101 -11.00 6.91 5.73
CA ARG A 101 -11.49 6.87 4.35
C ARG A 101 -12.24 8.15 3.95
N GLY A 102 -12.29 8.43 2.65
CA GLY A 102 -13.00 9.60 2.11
C GLY A 102 -12.31 10.95 2.36
N ARG A 103 -11.14 10.95 3.02
CA ARG A 103 -10.39 12.17 3.40
C ARG A 103 -9.23 12.48 2.46
N GLY A 104 -9.03 11.69 1.40
CA GLY A 104 -7.92 11.86 0.45
C GLY A 104 -6.57 11.33 0.95
N TYR A 105 -6.51 10.66 2.08
CA TYR A 105 -5.27 10.19 2.71
C TYR A 105 -4.54 9.13 1.88
N ALA A 106 -5.28 8.23 1.19
CA ALA A 106 -4.65 7.26 0.31
C ALA A 106 -3.87 7.95 -0.81
N ALA A 107 -4.48 8.91 -1.50
CA ALA A 107 -3.83 9.66 -2.57
C ALA A 107 -2.61 10.44 -2.06
N GLU A 108 -2.74 11.10 -0.90
CA GLU A 108 -1.65 11.88 -0.30
C GLU A 108 -0.47 10.99 0.11
N ALA A 109 -0.72 9.88 0.80
CA ALA A 109 0.31 8.95 1.24
C ALA A 109 0.99 8.26 0.05
N THR A 110 0.20 7.76 -0.91
CA THR A 110 0.76 7.07 -2.08
C THR A 110 1.57 8.01 -2.97
N THR A 111 1.17 9.29 -3.11
CA THR A 111 1.98 10.28 -3.83
C THR A 111 3.37 10.41 -3.21
N ALA A 112 3.46 10.57 -1.90
CA ALA A 112 4.75 10.68 -1.21
C ALA A 112 5.62 9.42 -1.38
N VAL A 113 5.01 8.23 -1.33
CA VAL A 113 5.73 6.96 -1.54
C VAL A 113 6.19 6.80 -2.99
N VAL A 114 5.37 7.18 -3.96
CA VAL A 114 5.74 7.14 -5.40
C VAL A 114 6.89 8.12 -5.69
N ASP A 115 6.86 9.32 -5.11
CA ASP A 115 7.96 10.29 -5.24
C ASP A 115 9.26 9.76 -4.62
N PHE A 116 9.18 9.08 -3.49
CA PHE A 116 10.32 8.42 -2.86
C PHE A 116 10.84 7.26 -3.71
N ALA A 117 9.95 6.45 -4.28
CA ALA A 117 10.31 5.31 -5.12
C ALA A 117 11.12 5.72 -6.36
N PHE A 118 10.63 6.72 -7.09
CA PHE A 118 11.30 7.15 -8.33
C PHE A 118 12.45 8.14 -8.10
N GLY A 119 12.42 8.89 -6.99
CA GLY A 119 13.50 9.81 -6.62
C GLY A 119 14.64 9.11 -5.86
N PRO A 120 14.59 9.06 -4.51
CA PRO A 120 15.68 8.47 -3.71
C PRO A 120 16.01 7.02 -4.02
N LEU A 121 15.00 6.15 -4.23
CA LEU A 121 15.22 4.71 -4.53
C LEU A 121 15.59 4.46 -5.99
N ARG A 122 15.32 5.42 -6.90
CA ARG A 122 15.61 5.31 -8.35
C ARG A 122 14.99 4.06 -8.99
N LEU A 123 13.81 3.65 -8.53
CA LEU A 123 13.07 2.59 -9.21
C LEU A 123 12.66 3.08 -10.61
N GLU A 124 12.53 2.16 -11.53
CA GLU A 124 12.12 2.44 -12.92
C GLU A 124 10.63 2.21 -13.13
N ARG A 125 10.02 1.32 -12.31
CA ARG A 125 8.64 0.89 -12.45
C ARG A 125 7.98 0.64 -11.10
N LEU A 126 6.72 1.06 -10.99
CA LEU A 126 5.81 0.61 -9.94
C LEU A 126 4.67 -0.21 -10.56
N GLU A 127 4.29 -1.28 -9.89
CA GLU A 127 3.09 -2.08 -10.18
C GLU A 127 2.02 -1.80 -9.14
N TRP A 128 0.78 -1.91 -9.54
CA TRP A 128 -0.37 -1.89 -8.66
C TRP A 128 -1.31 -3.04 -9.05
N HIS A 129 -1.73 -3.80 -8.04
CA HIS A 129 -2.67 -4.88 -8.19
C HIS A 129 -3.86 -4.67 -7.25
N ALA A 130 -5.07 -4.95 -7.71
CA ALA A 130 -6.25 -4.95 -6.86
C ALA A 130 -7.29 -5.97 -7.35
N VAL A 131 -8.09 -6.46 -6.43
CA VAL A 131 -9.26 -7.29 -6.75
C VAL A 131 -10.20 -6.48 -7.65
N VAL A 132 -10.68 -7.11 -8.72
CA VAL A 132 -11.68 -6.51 -9.60
C VAL A 132 -12.90 -6.08 -8.80
N GLY A 133 -13.32 -4.83 -8.94
CA GLY A 133 -14.39 -4.23 -8.15
C GLY A 133 -13.91 -3.34 -6.99
N ASN A 134 -12.61 -3.35 -6.65
CA ASN A 134 -12.04 -2.38 -5.70
C ASN A 134 -11.86 -1.00 -6.38
N THR A 135 -12.97 -0.37 -6.71
CA THR A 135 -13.00 0.90 -7.45
C THR A 135 -12.38 2.07 -6.67
N ALA A 136 -12.43 2.01 -5.34
CA ALA A 136 -11.80 3.02 -4.50
C ALA A 136 -10.26 3.02 -4.67
N SER A 137 -9.64 1.83 -4.65
CA SER A 137 -8.21 1.69 -4.91
C SER A 137 -7.85 2.02 -6.36
N ALA A 138 -8.69 1.59 -7.32
CA ALA A 138 -8.50 1.91 -8.74
C ALA A 138 -8.44 3.42 -9.00
N ARG A 139 -9.32 4.21 -8.37
CA ARG A 139 -9.31 5.69 -8.49
C ARG A 139 -8.01 6.31 -7.98
N VAL A 140 -7.43 5.78 -6.92
CA VAL A 140 -6.14 6.27 -6.41
C VAL A 140 -5.03 5.99 -7.43
N ALA A 141 -4.95 4.78 -7.97
CA ALA A 141 -3.97 4.42 -8.99
C ALA A 141 -4.15 5.24 -10.29
N GLN A 142 -5.39 5.42 -10.76
CA GLN A 142 -5.70 6.29 -11.91
C GLN A 142 -5.18 7.71 -11.71
N ASN A 143 -5.46 8.31 -10.54
CA ASN A 143 -5.07 9.67 -10.22
C ASN A 143 -3.54 9.84 -10.09
N LEU A 144 -2.82 8.78 -9.72
CA LEU A 144 -1.35 8.75 -9.68
C LEU A 144 -0.71 8.62 -11.08
N GLY A 145 -1.51 8.32 -12.11
CA GLY A 145 -1.03 8.15 -13.47
C GLY A 145 -0.75 6.71 -13.87
N PHE A 146 -1.09 5.71 -13.04
CA PHE A 146 -0.95 4.31 -13.44
C PHE A 146 -1.75 4.00 -14.69
N GLN A 147 -1.16 3.23 -15.60
CA GLN A 147 -1.80 2.76 -16.83
C GLN A 147 -2.30 1.33 -16.62
N LEU A 148 -3.58 1.08 -16.90
CA LEU A 148 -4.16 -0.26 -16.78
C LEU A 148 -3.53 -1.18 -17.84
N GLU A 149 -2.94 -2.29 -17.41
CA GLU A 149 -2.31 -3.27 -18.28
C GLU A 149 -3.19 -4.50 -18.53
N GLY A 150 -4.24 -4.67 -17.72
CA GLY A 150 -5.22 -5.72 -17.96
C GLY A 150 -5.84 -6.34 -16.72
N ILE A 151 -6.47 -7.51 -16.93
CA ILE A 151 -7.08 -8.35 -15.90
C ILE A 151 -6.34 -9.68 -15.83
N ARG A 152 -5.83 -10.02 -14.67
CA ARG A 152 -5.28 -11.34 -14.37
C ARG A 152 -6.40 -12.25 -13.86
N ARG A 153 -6.93 -13.10 -14.72
CA ARG A 153 -7.99 -14.05 -14.34
C ARG A 153 -7.50 -14.98 -13.24
N ARG A 154 -8.21 -14.99 -12.11
CA ARG A 154 -7.81 -15.69 -10.87
C ARG A 154 -6.36 -15.44 -10.47
N GLY A 155 -5.88 -14.23 -10.76
CA GLY A 155 -4.48 -13.83 -10.56
C GLY A 155 -4.13 -13.53 -9.11
N LEU A 156 -5.12 -13.17 -8.27
CA LEU A 156 -4.90 -12.82 -6.88
C LEU A 156 -5.35 -13.93 -5.93
N ALA A 157 -4.58 -14.12 -4.86
CA ALA A 157 -4.99 -14.94 -3.74
C ALA A 157 -5.98 -14.14 -2.88
N GLY A 158 -7.00 -14.81 -2.35
CA GLY A 158 -7.95 -14.28 -1.38
C GLY A 158 -8.14 -15.28 -0.24
N HIS A 159 -9.06 -15.00 0.66
CA HIS A 159 -9.41 -15.91 1.77
C HIS A 159 -10.29 -17.11 1.34
N GLY A 160 -10.36 -17.38 0.06
CA GLY A 160 -11.12 -18.46 -0.55
C GLY A 160 -10.55 -18.79 -1.93
N PRO A 161 -11.41 -19.07 -2.92
CA PRO A 161 -10.94 -19.25 -4.29
C PRO A 161 -10.18 -18.02 -4.79
N ARG A 162 -9.21 -18.25 -5.67
CA ARG A 162 -8.49 -17.15 -6.33
C ARG A 162 -9.47 -16.26 -7.09
N VAL A 163 -9.21 -14.96 -7.08
CA VAL A 163 -10.07 -13.93 -7.68
C VAL A 163 -9.37 -13.23 -8.84
N ASP A 164 -10.16 -12.60 -9.70
CA ASP A 164 -9.65 -11.77 -10.78
C ASP A 164 -9.06 -10.48 -10.21
N GLY A 165 -7.93 -10.06 -10.75
CA GLY A 165 -7.23 -8.86 -10.34
C GLY A 165 -6.95 -7.93 -11.50
N TRP A 166 -7.15 -6.64 -11.30
CA TRP A 166 -6.57 -5.62 -12.16
C TRP A 166 -5.07 -5.55 -11.94
N ILE A 167 -4.34 -5.28 -13.02
CA ILE A 167 -2.92 -4.95 -12.99
C ILE A 167 -2.71 -3.63 -13.72
N ALA A 168 -1.94 -2.73 -13.13
CA ALA A 168 -1.55 -1.46 -13.71
C ALA A 168 -0.09 -1.16 -13.39
N GLY A 169 0.58 -0.43 -14.29
CA GLY A 169 1.97 -0.02 -14.17
C GLY A 169 2.12 1.49 -14.23
N LEU A 170 3.16 2.01 -13.56
CA LEU A 170 3.60 3.38 -13.64
C LEU A 170 5.12 3.39 -13.81
N LEU A 171 5.61 4.02 -14.86
CA LEU A 171 7.05 4.19 -15.10
C LEU A 171 7.56 5.51 -14.51
N ALA A 172 8.84 5.55 -14.15
CA ALA A 172 9.48 6.78 -13.68
C ALA A 172 9.41 7.93 -14.70
N THR A 173 9.26 7.60 -16.00
CA THR A 173 9.16 8.54 -17.12
C THR A 173 7.73 8.92 -17.48
N ASP A 174 6.73 8.27 -16.90
CA ASP A 174 5.33 8.54 -17.22
C ASP A 174 4.86 9.88 -16.63
N PRO A 175 3.94 10.58 -17.30
CA PRO A 175 3.30 11.74 -16.74
C PRO A 175 2.42 11.35 -15.53
N ARG A 176 2.51 12.16 -14.46
CA ARG A 176 1.71 11.98 -13.23
C ARG A 176 0.33 12.62 -13.38
N THR A 177 -0.36 12.27 -14.44
CA THR A 177 -1.71 12.79 -14.77
C THR A 177 -2.73 11.66 -14.70
N PRO A 178 -3.96 11.94 -14.27
CA PRO A 178 -5.00 10.93 -14.18
C PRO A 178 -5.20 10.19 -15.50
N GLN A 179 -5.28 8.87 -15.42
CA GLN A 179 -5.49 7.98 -16.57
C GLN A 179 -6.90 7.43 -16.57
N PRO A 180 -7.66 7.55 -17.68
CA PRO A 180 -8.97 6.91 -17.80
C PRO A 180 -8.81 5.41 -18.01
N TRP A 181 -9.50 4.61 -17.19
CA TRP A 181 -9.55 3.17 -17.36
C TRP A 181 -10.96 2.76 -17.78
N PRO A 182 -11.11 1.73 -18.62
CA PRO A 182 -12.41 1.19 -19.03
C PRO A 182 -13.03 0.27 -17.96
N VAL A 183 -13.04 0.69 -16.68
CA VAL A 183 -13.46 -0.09 -15.52
C VAL A 183 -14.41 0.71 -14.62
#